data_d3d02b01ff200b9cd5fa875e3f6176e3
#
_entry.id   d3d02b01ff200b9cd5fa875e3f6176e3
#
_cell.length_a   1.000
_cell.length_b   1.000
_cell.length_c   1.000
_cell.angle_alpha   90.00
_cell.angle_beta   90.00
_cell.angle_gamma   90.00
#
_symmetry.space_group_name_H-M   'P 1'
#
loop_
_entity.id
_entity.type
_entity.pdbx_description
1 polymer ?
#
loop_
_entity_poly.entity_id
_entity_poly.type
_entity_poly.pdbx_seq_one_letter_code
_entity_poly.pdbx_strand_id
1 'polypeptide(L)'
;MEKDAKIYVAGHKGMVGSAICRALQRNGYTNIITRSHKELDLCRQDAVEEFFSREKPDYVFLAAAKVGGIMANSEALADFMYENMILEMNVIHAAWQNNCKKLMFLGSSCIYPRMAPQPMKESCLLTSELEKTNEAYALAKISGLK
;
A
#
# COMPACT_ATOMS: atom_id res chain seq x y z
N MET A 1 -12.88 12.51 -8.16
CA MET A 1 -13.71 11.41 -7.62
C MET A 1 -15.10 11.95 -7.37
N GLU A 2 -16.12 11.23 -7.76
CA GLU A 2 -17.52 11.50 -7.48
C GLU A 2 -17.77 11.41 -5.97
N LYS A 3 -18.69 12.21 -5.41
CA LYS A 3 -18.89 12.29 -3.94
C LYS A 3 -19.52 11.03 -3.34
N ASP A 4 -20.27 10.30 -4.12
CA ASP A 4 -20.93 9.04 -3.81
C ASP A 4 -20.11 7.80 -4.17
N ALA A 5 -18.96 8.00 -4.81
CA ALA A 5 -18.07 6.90 -5.20
C ALA A 5 -17.66 6.04 -4.00
N LYS A 6 -17.63 4.74 -4.22
CA LYS A 6 -17.22 3.77 -3.20
C LYS A 6 -15.68 3.75 -3.07
N ILE A 7 -15.18 4.14 -1.90
CA ILE A 7 -13.75 4.32 -1.65
C ILE A 7 -13.28 3.33 -0.58
N TYR A 8 -12.38 2.44 -0.93
CA TYR A 8 -11.74 1.55 0.05
C TYR A 8 -10.41 2.14 0.55
N VAL A 9 -10.26 2.22 1.88
CA VAL A 9 -9.01 2.65 2.53
C VAL A 9 -8.42 1.47 3.30
N ALA A 10 -7.46 0.77 2.70
CA ALA A 10 -6.69 -0.27 3.35
C ALA A 10 -5.70 0.35 4.34
N GLY A 11 -5.65 -0.16 5.57
CA GLY A 11 -4.77 0.38 6.63
C GLY A 11 -5.32 1.64 7.31
N HIS A 12 -6.64 1.81 7.35
CA HIS A 12 -7.34 2.97 7.91
C HIS A 12 -7.02 3.30 9.39
N LYS A 13 -6.51 2.33 10.17
CA LYS A 13 -6.10 2.53 11.57
C LYS A 13 -4.67 3.07 11.72
N GLY A 14 -3.85 3.00 10.66
CA GLY A 14 -2.51 3.55 10.64
C GLY A 14 -2.50 5.08 10.55
N MET A 15 -1.32 5.68 10.76
CA MET A 15 -1.14 7.14 10.72
C MET A 15 -1.64 7.75 9.41
N VAL A 16 -1.19 7.24 8.27
CA VAL A 16 -1.55 7.76 6.94
C VAL A 16 -3.00 7.41 6.59
N GLY A 17 -3.40 6.14 6.76
CA GLY A 17 -4.75 5.70 6.42
C GLY A 17 -5.84 6.45 7.21
N SER A 18 -5.63 6.70 8.50
CA SER A 18 -6.57 7.48 9.31
C SER A 18 -6.65 8.95 8.86
N ALA A 19 -5.52 9.53 8.45
CA ALA A 19 -5.50 10.89 7.91
C ALA A 19 -6.24 10.99 6.57
N ILE A 20 -6.09 9.97 5.69
CA ILE A 20 -6.85 9.88 4.45
C ILE A 20 -8.35 9.79 4.74
N CYS A 21 -8.79 8.92 5.66
CA CYS A 21 -10.20 8.82 6.03
C CYS A 21 -10.77 10.17 6.50
N ARG A 22 -10.07 10.86 7.40
CA ARG A 22 -10.48 12.20 7.87
C ARG A 22 -10.54 13.24 6.74
N ALA A 23 -9.58 13.18 5.82
CA ALA A 23 -9.55 14.09 4.67
C ALA A 23 -10.73 13.83 3.72
N LEU A 24 -11.02 12.57 3.42
CA LEU A 24 -12.17 12.18 2.60
C LEU A 24 -13.48 12.65 3.23
N GLN A 25 -13.70 12.39 4.51
CA GLN A 25 -14.90 12.81 5.25
C GLN A 25 -15.06 14.34 5.23
N ARG A 26 -14.00 15.10 5.53
CA ARG A 26 -14.04 16.58 5.48
C ARG A 26 -14.35 17.13 4.09
N ASN A 27 -13.99 16.40 3.04
CA ASN A 27 -14.29 16.75 1.67
C ASN A 27 -15.65 16.19 1.18
N GLY A 28 -16.49 15.67 2.08
CA GLY A 28 -17.87 15.27 1.78
C GLY A 28 -17.99 13.92 1.04
N TYR A 29 -16.97 13.04 1.11
CA TYR A 29 -17.10 11.66 0.67
C TYR A 29 -17.73 10.83 1.79
N THR A 30 -18.84 10.17 1.53
CA THR A 30 -19.64 9.45 2.53
C THR A 30 -19.56 7.93 2.40
N ASN A 31 -19.22 7.42 1.21
CA ASN A 31 -19.18 5.99 0.93
C ASN A 31 -17.75 5.42 1.08
N ILE A 32 -17.23 5.50 2.33
CA ILE A 32 -15.87 5.04 2.65
C ILE A 32 -15.96 3.66 3.31
N ILE A 33 -15.29 2.68 2.69
CA ILE A 33 -15.18 1.32 3.21
C ILE A 33 -13.83 1.16 3.90
N THR A 34 -13.84 0.53 5.07
CA THR A 34 -12.63 0.16 5.80
C THR A 34 -12.79 -1.26 6.36
N ARG A 35 -11.68 -1.98 6.50
CA ARG A 35 -11.63 -3.29 7.18
C ARG A 35 -10.37 -3.32 8.06
N SER A 36 -10.52 -3.80 9.26
CA SER A 36 -9.37 -4.10 10.12
C SER A 36 -8.70 -5.39 9.65
N HIS A 37 -7.45 -5.62 10.08
CA HIS A 37 -6.73 -6.85 9.76
C HIS A 37 -7.49 -8.13 10.21
N LYS A 38 -8.23 -8.05 11.31
CA LYS A 38 -9.06 -9.18 11.78
C LYS A 38 -10.27 -9.47 10.88
N GLU A 39 -10.79 -8.45 10.20
CA GLU A 39 -11.95 -8.58 9.30
C GLU A 39 -11.51 -8.93 7.87
N LEU A 40 -10.33 -8.48 7.47
CA LEU A 40 -9.74 -8.74 6.15
C LEU A 40 -8.21 -8.75 6.26
N ASP A 41 -7.65 -9.95 6.26
CA ASP A 41 -6.21 -10.16 6.14
C ASP A 41 -5.80 -10.04 4.67
N LEU A 42 -5.09 -8.96 4.33
CA LEU A 42 -4.67 -8.68 2.95
C LEU A 42 -3.61 -9.66 2.42
N CYS A 43 -2.99 -10.46 3.29
CA CYS A 43 -2.11 -11.54 2.87
C CYS A 43 -2.88 -12.79 2.38
N ARG A 44 -4.19 -12.86 2.61
CA ARG A 44 -5.04 -13.95 2.15
C ARG A 44 -5.68 -13.58 0.83
N GLN A 45 -5.15 -14.13 -0.26
CA GLN A 45 -5.61 -13.86 -1.63
C GLN A 45 -7.10 -14.11 -1.79
N ASP A 46 -7.59 -15.26 -1.35
CA ASP A 46 -8.99 -15.66 -1.41
C ASP A 46 -9.93 -14.64 -0.73
N ALA A 47 -9.57 -14.18 0.45
CA ALA A 47 -10.34 -13.19 1.20
C ALA A 47 -10.35 -11.81 0.50
N VAL A 48 -9.22 -11.41 -0.09
CA VAL A 48 -9.12 -10.14 -0.84
C VAL A 48 -9.96 -10.21 -2.12
N GLU A 49 -9.88 -11.28 -2.88
CA GLU A 49 -10.68 -11.48 -4.10
C GLU A 49 -12.18 -11.47 -3.81
N GLU A 50 -12.62 -12.19 -2.75
CA GLU A 50 -14.02 -12.18 -2.31
C GLU A 50 -14.47 -10.77 -1.91
N PHE A 51 -13.66 -10.06 -1.12
CA PHE A 51 -13.96 -8.69 -0.69
C PHE A 51 -14.13 -7.75 -1.88
N PHE A 52 -13.18 -7.75 -2.82
CA PHE A 52 -13.25 -6.87 -4.00
C PHE A 52 -14.40 -7.22 -4.93
N SER A 53 -14.67 -8.50 -5.13
CA SER A 53 -15.80 -9.00 -5.94
C SER A 53 -17.15 -8.55 -5.38
N ARG A 54 -17.31 -8.56 -4.06
CA ARG A 54 -18.52 -8.15 -3.36
C ARG A 54 -18.66 -6.64 -3.27
N GLU A 55 -17.62 -5.94 -2.82
CA GLU A 55 -17.67 -4.50 -2.55
C GLU A 55 -17.50 -3.65 -3.80
N LYS A 56 -16.71 -4.09 -4.78
CA LYS A 56 -16.42 -3.38 -6.04
C LYS A 56 -16.08 -1.89 -5.83
N PRO A 57 -15.03 -1.57 -5.09
CA PRO A 57 -14.67 -0.18 -4.85
C PRO A 57 -14.28 0.54 -6.14
N ASP A 58 -14.76 1.78 -6.32
CA ASP A 58 -14.37 2.64 -7.43
C ASP A 58 -12.93 3.15 -7.28
N TYR A 59 -12.54 3.44 -6.03
CA TYR A 59 -11.22 3.98 -5.68
C TYR A 59 -10.62 3.22 -4.50
N VAL A 60 -9.32 3.00 -4.55
CA VAL A 60 -8.59 2.32 -3.48
C VAL A 60 -7.41 3.18 -3.02
N PHE A 61 -7.26 3.36 -1.70
CA PHE A 61 -6.06 3.88 -1.07
C PHE A 61 -5.38 2.74 -0.32
N LEU A 62 -4.24 2.28 -0.83
CA LEU A 62 -3.47 1.22 -0.20
C LEU A 62 -2.42 1.84 0.74
N ALA A 63 -2.85 2.07 1.98
CA ALA A 63 -2.01 2.58 3.08
C ALA A 63 -1.62 1.49 4.08
N ALA A 64 -2.01 0.25 3.83
CA ALA A 64 -1.59 -0.90 4.62
C ALA A 64 -0.18 -1.33 4.21
N ALA A 65 0.65 -1.61 5.19
CA ALA A 65 1.97 -2.20 5.01
C ALA A 65 2.44 -2.77 6.36
N LYS A 66 3.30 -3.79 6.31
CA LYS A 66 4.13 -4.16 7.46
C LYS A 66 5.27 -3.16 7.55
N VAL A 67 5.29 -2.37 8.62
CA VAL A 67 6.29 -1.32 8.84
C VAL A 67 6.99 -1.52 10.17
N GLY A 68 8.24 -1.05 10.28
CA GLY A 68 9.03 -1.12 11.50
C GLY A 68 10.24 -0.22 11.43
N GLY A 69 10.90 -0.03 12.59
CA GLY A 69 12.17 0.68 12.65
C GLY A 69 13.31 -0.14 12.02
N ILE A 70 14.53 0.44 11.99
CA ILE A 70 15.74 -0.16 11.41
C ILE A 70 16.01 -1.55 11.98
N MET A 71 15.94 -1.72 13.30
CA MET A 71 16.18 -3.00 13.94
C MET A 71 15.20 -4.08 13.47
N ALA A 72 13.89 -3.79 13.51
CA ALA A 72 12.88 -4.73 13.07
C ALA A 72 13.04 -5.14 11.60
N ASN A 73 13.39 -4.18 10.74
CA ASN A 73 13.65 -4.47 9.32
C ASN A 73 14.87 -5.36 9.14
N SER A 74 15.98 -5.11 9.85
CA SER A 74 17.22 -5.89 9.72
C SER A 74 17.12 -7.30 10.30
N GLU A 75 16.29 -7.52 11.31
CA GLU A 75 16.11 -8.81 11.98
C GLU A 75 15.10 -9.74 11.28
N ALA A 76 14.14 -9.18 10.53
CA ALA A 76 13.04 -9.93 9.94
C ALA A 76 12.88 -9.66 8.42
N LEU A 77 14.00 -9.63 7.68
CA LEU A 77 14.03 -9.32 6.25
C LEU A 77 13.01 -10.12 5.42
N ALA A 78 12.96 -11.45 5.66
CA ALA A 78 12.06 -12.33 4.93
C ALA A 78 10.58 -11.98 5.18
N ASP A 79 10.21 -11.70 6.43
CA ASP A 79 8.84 -11.34 6.79
C ASP A 79 8.44 -9.99 6.21
N PHE A 80 9.34 -9.00 6.27
CA PHE A 80 9.08 -7.67 5.68
C PHE A 80 8.90 -7.74 4.17
N MET A 81 9.72 -8.54 3.48
CA MET A 81 9.56 -8.76 2.05
C MET A 81 8.25 -9.50 1.76
N TYR A 82 8.06 -10.66 2.35
CA TYR A 82 6.93 -11.55 2.07
C TYR A 82 5.58 -10.87 2.33
N GLU A 83 5.37 -10.37 3.56
CA GLU A 83 4.07 -9.80 3.92
C GLU A 83 3.74 -8.56 3.10
N ASN A 84 4.71 -7.66 2.83
CA ASN A 84 4.44 -6.49 1.99
C ASN A 84 4.17 -6.88 0.54
N MET A 85 4.98 -7.75 -0.05
CA MET A 85 4.76 -8.18 -1.43
C MET A 85 3.40 -8.85 -1.61
N ILE A 86 3.05 -9.79 -0.74
CA ILE A 86 1.80 -10.54 -0.89
C ILE A 86 0.57 -9.66 -0.71
N LEU A 87 0.54 -8.77 0.31
CA LEU A 87 -0.59 -7.87 0.50
C LEU A 87 -0.75 -6.86 -0.64
N GLU A 88 0.37 -6.35 -1.17
CA GLU A 88 0.37 -5.38 -2.28
C GLU A 88 -0.12 -6.04 -3.57
N MET A 89 0.43 -7.22 -3.92
CA MET A 89 0.03 -7.97 -5.11
C MET A 89 -1.45 -8.35 -5.06
N ASN A 90 -1.94 -8.86 -3.92
CA ASN A 90 -3.34 -9.23 -3.77
C ASN A 90 -4.27 -8.03 -4.00
N VAL A 91 -3.98 -6.87 -3.38
CA VAL A 91 -4.84 -5.69 -3.48
C VAL A 91 -4.77 -5.06 -4.87
N ILE A 92 -3.58 -4.93 -5.46
CA ILE A 92 -3.38 -4.35 -6.80
C ILE A 92 -4.08 -5.22 -7.84
N HIS A 93 -3.86 -6.53 -7.79
CA HIS A 93 -4.46 -7.48 -8.74
C HIS A 93 -5.98 -7.51 -8.62
N ALA A 94 -6.52 -7.61 -7.39
CA ALA A 94 -7.96 -7.61 -7.17
C ALA A 94 -8.63 -6.29 -7.61
N ALA A 95 -7.98 -5.15 -7.38
CA ALA A 95 -8.46 -3.84 -7.86
C ALA A 95 -8.53 -3.81 -9.40
N TRP A 96 -7.52 -4.33 -10.09
CA TRP A 96 -7.51 -4.43 -11.56
C TRP A 96 -8.60 -5.37 -12.06
N GLN A 97 -8.73 -6.56 -11.49
CA GLN A 97 -9.75 -7.55 -11.90
C GLN A 97 -11.19 -7.02 -11.74
N ASN A 98 -11.42 -6.16 -10.75
CA ASN A 98 -12.74 -5.61 -10.45
C ASN A 98 -12.97 -4.21 -11.06
N ASN A 99 -12.15 -3.80 -12.04
CA ASN A 99 -12.28 -2.53 -12.76
C ASN A 99 -12.28 -1.29 -11.85
N CYS A 100 -11.47 -1.30 -10.78
CA CYS A 100 -11.24 -0.12 -9.96
C CYS A 100 -10.73 1.05 -10.82
N LYS A 101 -11.39 2.21 -10.73
CA LYS A 101 -11.06 3.38 -11.57
C LYS A 101 -9.66 3.94 -11.27
N LYS A 102 -9.25 3.88 -10.01
CA LYS A 102 -7.91 4.33 -9.59
C LYS A 102 -7.51 3.70 -8.27
N LEU A 103 -6.28 3.21 -8.21
CA LEU A 103 -5.61 2.79 -6.98
C LEU A 103 -4.48 3.77 -6.67
N MET A 104 -4.46 4.29 -5.45
CA MET A 104 -3.34 5.05 -4.90
C MET A 104 -2.50 4.11 -4.04
N PHE A 105 -1.34 3.73 -4.55
CA PHE A 105 -0.33 2.98 -3.83
C PHE A 105 0.65 3.91 -3.12
N LEU A 106 0.88 3.67 -1.83
CA LEU A 106 1.84 4.47 -1.07
C LEU A 106 3.22 3.83 -1.15
N GLY A 107 4.10 4.46 -1.90
CA GLY A 107 5.52 4.12 -1.95
C GLY A 107 6.26 4.53 -0.67
N SER A 108 7.58 4.61 -0.77
CA SER A 108 8.46 5.03 0.33
C SER A 108 9.72 5.68 -0.25
N SER A 109 10.35 6.59 0.49
CA SER A 109 11.64 7.15 0.10
C SER A 109 12.78 6.11 0.06
N CYS A 110 12.65 5.00 0.77
CA CYS A 110 13.64 3.93 0.76
C CYS A 110 13.75 3.16 -0.57
N ILE A 111 12.81 3.37 -1.51
CA ILE A 111 12.89 2.79 -2.86
C ILE A 111 14.01 3.39 -3.71
N TYR A 112 14.51 4.57 -3.32
CA TYR A 112 15.62 5.22 -4.01
C TYR A 112 16.97 4.69 -3.54
N PRO A 113 18.01 4.76 -4.40
CA PRO A 113 19.36 4.38 -4.01
C PRO A 113 19.83 5.11 -2.75
N ARG A 114 20.62 4.40 -1.91
CA ARG A 114 21.19 4.96 -0.69
C ARG A 114 21.92 6.28 -0.90
N MET A 115 22.65 6.42 -2.01
CA MET A 115 23.44 7.60 -2.35
C MET A 115 22.80 8.44 -3.45
N ALA A 116 21.47 8.40 -3.59
CA ALA A 116 20.78 9.22 -4.58
C ALA A 116 21.04 10.72 -4.36
N PRO A 117 21.25 11.49 -5.44
CA PRO A 117 21.40 12.94 -5.35
C PRO A 117 20.19 13.61 -4.70
N GLN A 118 20.43 14.72 -4.01
CA GLN A 118 19.36 15.51 -3.37
C GLN A 118 19.14 16.82 -4.15
N PRO A 119 17.87 17.16 -4.46
CA PRO A 119 16.62 16.40 -4.23
C PRO A 119 16.54 15.16 -5.13
N MET A 120 16.00 14.07 -4.56
CA MET A 120 15.83 12.81 -5.30
C MET A 120 14.82 12.95 -6.43
N LYS A 121 15.18 12.48 -7.62
CA LYS A 121 14.29 12.42 -8.79
C LYS A 121 13.80 10.99 -9.01
N GLU A 122 12.58 10.85 -9.55
CA GLU A 122 12.01 9.52 -9.85
C GLU A 122 12.91 8.69 -10.79
N SER A 123 13.67 9.33 -11.67
CA SER A 123 14.64 8.69 -12.57
C SER A 123 15.80 8.00 -11.83
N CYS A 124 16.00 8.26 -10.54
CA CYS A 124 17.02 7.58 -9.74
C CYS A 124 16.58 6.17 -9.31
N LEU A 125 15.31 5.80 -9.50
CA LEU A 125 14.80 4.48 -9.14
C LEU A 125 15.58 3.37 -9.86
N LEU A 126 16.09 2.39 -9.09
CA LEU A 126 16.85 1.23 -9.60
C LEU A 126 18.17 1.59 -10.32
N THR A 127 18.77 2.73 -10.06
CA THR A 127 20.04 3.13 -10.69
C THR A 127 21.27 2.71 -9.89
N SER A 128 21.13 2.37 -8.62
CA SER A 128 22.23 1.94 -7.75
C SER A 128 21.68 1.18 -6.54
N GLU A 129 22.57 0.77 -5.61
CA GLU A 129 22.27 -0.02 -4.43
C GLU A 129 21.30 0.69 -3.46
N LEU A 130 20.39 -0.10 -2.89
CA LEU A 130 19.48 0.34 -1.84
C LEU A 130 20.18 0.38 -0.47
N GLU A 131 19.53 0.98 0.53
CA GLU A 131 19.98 0.91 1.92
C GLU A 131 19.77 -0.52 2.46
N LYS A 132 20.85 -1.18 2.83
CA LYS A 132 20.86 -2.62 3.22
C LYS A 132 19.95 -2.94 4.41
N THR A 133 19.80 -2.01 5.34
CA THR A 133 19.04 -2.25 6.57
C THR A 133 17.52 -2.34 6.33
N ASN A 134 17.02 -1.86 5.19
CA ASN A 134 15.61 -1.92 4.81
C ASN A 134 15.40 -2.38 3.36
N GLU A 135 16.40 -2.99 2.75
CA GLU A 135 16.37 -3.42 1.35
C GLU A 135 15.17 -4.33 1.04
N ALA A 136 14.84 -5.26 1.92
CA ALA A 136 13.71 -6.17 1.76
C ALA A 136 12.37 -5.42 1.65
N TYR A 137 12.14 -4.44 2.53
CA TYR A 137 10.97 -3.57 2.46
C TYR A 137 10.99 -2.69 1.20
N ALA A 138 12.14 -2.13 0.86
CA ALA A 138 12.29 -1.30 -0.34
C ALA A 138 11.99 -2.08 -1.62
N LEU A 139 12.48 -3.32 -1.75
CA LEU A 139 12.20 -4.19 -2.88
C LEU A 139 10.72 -4.54 -2.99
N ALA A 140 10.05 -4.82 -1.86
CA ALA A 140 8.60 -5.02 -1.85
C ALA A 140 7.88 -3.78 -2.40
N LYS A 141 8.23 -2.59 -1.91
CA LYS A 141 7.63 -1.33 -2.41
C LYS A 141 7.92 -1.05 -3.88
N ILE A 142 9.10 -1.38 -4.37
CA ILE A 142 9.44 -1.26 -5.80
C ILE A 142 8.58 -2.22 -6.64
N SER A 143 8.36 -3.45 -6.17
CA SER A 143 7.56 -4.42 -6.91
C SER A 143 6.09 -3.99 -7.06
N GLY A 144 5.50 -3.40 -6.02
CA GLY A 144 4.14 -2.86 -6.09
C GLY A 144 4.03 -1.60 -6.96
N LEU A 145 5.14 -0.89 -7.18
CA LEU A 145 5.19 0.32 -7.99
C LEU A 145 5.33 -0.01 -9.49
N LYS A 146 5.96 -1.14 -9.83
CA LYS A 146 6.19 -1.62 -11.21
C LYS A 146 5.04 -2.47 -11.71
#